data_b41196a12089f10fa8901b3c3682d374
#
_entry.id   b41196a12089f10fa8901b3c3682d374
#
_cell.length_a   1.000
_cell.length_b   1.000
_cell.length_c   1.000
_cell.angle_alpha   90.00
_cell.angle_beta   90.00
_cell.angle_gamma   90.00
#
_symmetry.space_group_name_H-M   'P 1'
#
loop_
_entity.id
_entity.type
_entity.pdbx_description
1 polymer ?
#
loop_
_entity_poly.entity_id
_entity_poly.type
_entity_poly.pdbx_seq_one_letter_code
_entity_poly.pdbx_strand_id
1 'polypeptide(L)'
;MKNNKFIFPLLTILVFFSIFIYALLMTWPVSCNHMNQYVTIKKNSSVNQVSKVLENNLCVNKNLFKIAIKLTGNDKNIRYGRYNFKSVTNMKDLVNLLTSNNKEKVKITVIEGLRLKDVAIYLEKKLSIDINHFIELCYNKSFISSLGINASNLEGYLYPDTYLLLKNYTEKDIIRVMVSQFLYNYNENILKNKLTMHEIVTLASIIQWEAIYDDEMRLISSVYHNRLDRNMLLQADPTVQYILPERKSKLLKKHTRVDNSYNTYLYKGLPPGPINSPGIMAIIAAADPDQSDYLYFVANNKGRHIFNTTFKGHLKSKK
;
A
#
# COMPACT_ATOMS: atom_id res chain seq x y z
N MET A 1 -58.87 19.58 -41.52
CA MET A 1 -57.47 19.87 -41.25
C MET A 1 -57.29 21.17 -40.42
N LYS A 2 -57.67 21.18 -39.15
CA LYS A 2 -57.73 22.45 -38.35
C LYS A 2 -57.18 22.38 -36.90
N ASN A 3 -56.17 21.56 -36.58
CA ASN A 3 -55.67 21.54 -35.18
C ASN A 3 -54.15 21.48 -35.00
N ASN A 4 -53.34 21.55 -36.08
CA ASN A 4 -51.87 21.42 -35.91
C ASN A 4 -51.14 22.72 -35.54
N LYS A 5 -51.77 23.89 -35.60
CA LYS A 5 -51.10 25.17 -35.34
C LYS A 5 -50.76 25.43 -33.88
N PHE A 6 -51.44 24.75 -32.92
CA PHE A 6 -51.19 24.90 -31.46
C PHE A 6 -50.31 23.77 -30.90
N ILE A 7 -50.20 22.65 -31.59
CA ILE A 7 -49.44 21.50 -31.09
C ILE A 7 -47.93 21.79 -31.15
N PHE A 8 -47.47 22.45 -32.19
CA PHE A 8 -46.02 22.74 -32.36
C PHE A 8 -45.46 23.70 -31.28
N PRO A 9 -46.09 24.88 -30.98
CA PRO A 9 -45.63 25.74 -29.90
C PRO A 9 -45.74 25.10 -28.52
N LEU A 10 -46.78 24.28 -28.27
CA LEU A 10 -46.92 23.56 -27.01
C LEU A 10 -45.77 22.52 -26.81
N LEU A 11 -45.40 21.81 -27.87
CA LEU A 11 -44.32 20.83 -27.86
C LEU A 11 -42.97 21.51 -27.62
N THR A 12 -42.71 22.66 -28.22
CA THR A 12 -41.50 23.44 -28.02
C THR A 12 -41.39 23.94 -26.57
N ILE A 13 -42.46 24.44 -25.99
CA ILE A 13 -42.54 24.89 -24.56
C ILE A 13 -42.24 23.69 -23.66
N LEU A 14 -42.80 22.53 -23.88
CA LEU A 14 -42.57 21.32 -23.09
C LEU A 14 -41.10 20.88 -23.16
N VAL A 15 -40.50 20.96 -24.34
CA VAL A 15 -39.07 20.64 -24.51
C VAL A 15 -38.18 21.62 -23.72
N PHE A 16 -38.43 22.93 -23.86
CA PHE A 16 -37.67 23.93 -23.09
C PHE A 16 -37.84 23.78 -21.59
N PHE A 17 -39.07 23.48 -21.16
CA PHE A 17 -39.37 23.23 -19.75
C PHE A 17 -38.65 21.98 -19.21
N SER A 18 -38.62 20.90 -19.97
CA SER A 18 -37.89 19.69 -19.60
C SER A 18 -36.37 19.90 -19.53
N ILE A 19 -35.80 20.66 -20.48
CA ILE A 19 -34.38 21.06 -20.46
C ILE A 19 -34.07 21.93 -19.21
N PHE A 20 -34.96 22.86 -18.90
CA PHE A 20 -34.83 23.72 -17.72
C PHE A 20 -34.85 22.92 -16.43
N ILE A 21 -35.80 21.98 -16.24
CA ILE A 21 -35.86 21.10 -15.07
C ILE A 21 -34.60 20.22 -14.98
N TYR A 22 -34.14 19.67 -16.11
CA TYR A 22 -32.91 18.89 -16.15
C TYR A 22 -31.69 19.71 -15.71
N ALA A 23 -31.55 20.94 -16.22
CA ALA A 23 -30.46 21.84 -15.84
C ALA A 23 -30.51 22.16 -14.33
N LEU A 24 -31.70 22.46 -13.81
CA LEU A 24 -31.92 22.77 -12.39
C LEU A 24 -31.60 21.58 -11.49
N LEU A 25 -31.94 20.36 -11.91
CA LEU A 25 -31.59 19.14 -11.18
C LEU A 25 -30.09 18.89 -11.18
N MET A 26 -29.41 19.08 -12.31
CA MET A 26 -27.97 18.81 -12.43
C MET A 26 -27.09 19.85 -11.74
N THR A 27 -27.59 21.09 -11.60
CA THR A 27 -26.92 22.15 -10.84
C THR A 27 -27.30 22.16 -9.36
N TRP A 28 -28.18 21.23 -8.91
CA TRP A 28 -28.60 21.15 -7.51
C TRP A 28 -27.38 20.99 -6.59
N PRO A 29 -27.22 21.84 -5.56
CA PRO A 29 -26.03 21.84 -4.70
C PRO A 29 -25.96 20.54 -3.89
N VAL A 30 -24.74 20.01 -3.81
CA VAL A 30 -24.38 18.87 -2.97
C VAL A 30 -23.31 19.37 -2.01
N SER A 31 -23.73 19.88 -0.85
CA SER A 31 -22.79 20.25 0.21
C SER A 31 -23.47 20.15 1.56
N CYS A 32 -22.74 19.71 2.59
CA CYS A 32 -23.10 19.87 3.98
C CYS A 32 -21.86 20.08 4.85
N ASN A 33 -22.03 20.73 6.00
CA ASN A 33 -20.95 21.11 6.91
C ASN A 33 -20.25 19.92 7.59
N HIS A 34 -20.79 18.70 7.45
CA HIS A 34 -20.27 17.47 8.07
C HIS A 34 -20.08 16.36 7.06
N MET A 35 -19.57 16.69 5.86
CA MET A 35 -19.31 15.66 4.84
C MET A 35 -18.17 14.74 5.26
N ASN A 36 -18.43 13.45 5.28
CA ASN A 36 -17.35 12.48 5.23
C ASN A 36 -16.59 12.63 3.91
N GLN A 37 -15.36 13.08 3.97
CA GLN A 37 -14.54 13.34 2.80
C GLN A 37 -14.41 12.10 1.88
N TYR A 38 -14.47 10.92 2.47
CA TYR A 38 -14.35 9.63 1.76
C TYR A 38 -15.56 8.75 2.01
N VAL A 39 -16.16 8.27 0.93
CA VAL A 39 -17.27 7.31 0.99
C VAL A 39 -16.98 6.11 0.10
N THR A 40 -17.21 4.91 0.63
CA THR A 40 -16.98 3.66 -0.09
C THR A 40 -18.28 3.11 -0.66
N ILE A 41 -18.32 2.90 -1.97
CA ILE A 41 -19.39 2.20 -2.68
C ILE A 41 -18.98 0.73 -2.85
N LYS A 42 -19.76 -0.19 -2.28
CA LYS A 42 -19.47 -1.63 -2.35
C LYS A 42 -19.70 -2.18 -3.76
N LYS A 43 -18.96 -3.24 -4.11
CA LYS A 43 -19.16 -3.96 -5.37
C LYS A 43 -20.61 -4.50 -5.45
N ASN A 44 -21.21 -4.41 -6.62
CA ASN A 44 -22.58 -4.84 -6.89
C ASN A 44 -23.67 -4.08 -6.09
N SER A 45 -23.38 -2.87 -5.60
CA SER A 45 -24.42 -2.03 -4.96
C SER A 45 -25.45 -1.56 -5.97
N SER A 46 -26.73 -1.71 -5.63
CA SER A 46 -27.85 -1.15 -6.40
C SER A 46 -27.91 0.38 -6.23
N VAL A 47 -28.58 1.07 -7.19
CA VAL A 47 -28.84 2.53 -7.10
C VAL A 47 -29.47 2.91 -5.74
N ASN A 48 -30.38 2.07 -5.23
CA ASN A 48 -31.02 2.30 -3.93
C ASN A 48 -30.03 2.23 -2.76
N GLN A 49 -29.09 1.28 -2.79
CA GLN A 49 -28.06 1.16 -1.76
C GLN A 49 -27.08 2.34 -1.84
N VAL A 50 -26.65 2.70 -3.05
CA VAL A 50 -25.79 3.88 -3.26
C VAL A 50 -26.46 5.15 -2.78
N SER A 51 -27.73 5.38 -3.14
CA SER A 51 -28.47 6.59 -2.74
C SER A 51 -28.60 6.72 -1.21
N LYS A 52 -28.79 5.60 -0.48
CA LYS A 52 -28.77 5.59 1.00
C LYS A 52 -27.40 5.92 1.58
N VAL A 53 -26.32 5.37 0.98
CA VAL A 53 -24.94 5.68 1.39
C VAL A 53 -24.64 7.16 1.20
N LEU A 54 -25.04 7.75 0.07
CA LEU A 54 -24.88 9.17 -0.21
C LEU A 54 -25.69 10.06 0.75
N GLU A 55 -26.94 9.69 1.03
CA GLU A 55 -27.80 10.40 1.99
C GLU A 55 -27.16 10.44 3.38
N ASN A 56 -26.67 9.28 3.86
CA ASN A 56 -26.13 9.16 5.23
C ASN A 56 -24.77 9.85 5.41
N ASN A 57 -23.98 9.98 4.35
CA ASN A 57 -22.59 10.46 4.44
C ASN A 57 -22.38 11.85 3.83
N LEU A 58 -23.23 12.28 2.90
CA LEU A 58 -23.01 13.48 2.08
C LEU A 58 -24.21 14.43 2.04
N CYS A 59 -25.24 14.21 2.87
CA CYS A 59 -26.49 15.00 2.88
C CYS A 59 -27.17 15.11 1.50
N VAL A 60 -26.93 14.15 0.62
CA VAL A 60 -27.55 14.12 -0.72
C VAL A 60 -28.97 13.62 -0.61
N ASN A 61 -29.93 14.36 -1.17
CA ASN A 61 -31.29 13.85 -1.27
C ASN A 61 -31.33 12.61 -2.17
N LYS A 62 -31.65 11.45 -1.57
CA LYS A 62 -31.65 10.15 -2.25
C LYS A 62 -32.55 10.09 -3.48
N ASN A 63 -33.70 10.80 -3.43
CA ASN A 63 -34.67 10.78 -4.54
C ASN A 63 -34.18 11.62 -5.71
N LEU A 64 -33.61 12.81 -5.45
CA LEU A 64 -33.00 13.64 -6.48
C LEU A 64 -31.84 12.92 -7.16
N PHE A 65 -30.97 12.25 -6.39
CA PHE A 65 -29.90 11.44 -6.96
C PHE A 65 -30.44 10.31 -7.85
N LYS A 66 -31.47 9.58 -7.41
CA LYS A 66 -32.08 8.51 -8.22
C LYS A 66 -32.67 9.01 -9.54
N ILE A 67 -33.28 10.19 -9.52
CA ILE A 67 -33.80 10.84 -10.73
C ILE A 67 -32.64 11.23 -11.64
N ALA A 68 -31.61 11.92 -11.09
CA ALA A 68 -30.47 12.39 -11.84
C ALA A 68 -29.71 11.24 -12.55
N ILE A 69 -29.42 10.14 -11.81
CA ILE A 69 -28.69 9.01 -12.36
C ILE A 69 -29.47 8.26 -13.46
N LYS A 70 -30.79 8.18 -13.34
CA LYS A 70 -31.66 7.60 -14.37
C LYS A 70 -31.77 8.48 -15.61
N LEU A 71 -31.96 9.79 -15.43
CA LEU A 71 -32.06 10.75 -16.53
C LEU A 71 -30.76 10.82 -17.35
N THR A 72 -29.61 10.56 -16.72
CA THR A 72 -28.34 10.48 -17.44
C THR A 72 -28.08 9.10 -18.08
N GLY A 73 -28.97 8.11 -17.91
CA GLY A 73 -28.79 6.75 -18.41
C GLY A 73 -27.65 5.98 -17.74
N ASN A 74 -27.17 6.45 -16.60
CA ASN A 74 -25.99 5.92 -15.91
C ASN A 74 -26.30 5.02 -14.70
N ASP A 75 -27.55 4.62 -14.52
CA ASP A 75 -28.00 3.78 -13.41
C ASP A 75 -27.30 2.41 -13.32
N LYS A 76 -26.85 1.87 -14.45
CA LYS A 76 -26.07 0.62 -14.55
C LYS A 76 -24.54 0.85 -14.53
N ASN A 77 -24.09 2.09 -14.57
CA ASN A 77 -22.68 2.45 -14.73
C ASN A 77 -22.02 2.90 -13.44
N ILE A 78 -22.71 2.85 -12.30
CA ILE A 78 -22.13 3.21 -11.00
C ILE A 78 -21.00 2.23 -10.68
N ARG A 79 -19.82 2.77 -10.42
CA ARG A 79 -18.61 2.01 -10.10
C ARG A 79 -18.49 1.79 -8.59
N TYR A 80 -17.96 0.63 -8.19
CA TYR A 80 -17.54 0.42 -6.83
C TYR A 80 -16.16 1.05 -6.58
N GLY A 81 -15.87 1.40 -5.34
CA GLY A 81 -14.59 1.98 -4.95
C GLY A 81 -14.76 3.01 -3.84
N ARG A 82 -13.65 3.58 -3.43
CA ARG A 82 -13.63 4.70 -2.49
C ARG A 82 -13.53 6.01 -3.26
N TYR A 83 -14.39 6.93 -2.93
CA TYR A 83 -14.52 8.21 -3.61
C TYR A 83 -14.21 9.35 -2.64
N ASN A 84 -13.42 10.32 -3.11
CA ASN A 84 -13.23 11.59 -2.42
C ASN A 84 -14.26 12.59 -2.95
N PHE A 85 -15.13 13.08 -2.08
CA PHE A 85 -16.21 13.99 -2.44
C PHE A 85 -15.87 15.47 -2.17
N LYS A 86 -14.62 15.78 -1.78
CA LYS A 86 -14.20 17.15 -1.45
C LYS A 86 -14.42 18.16 -2.59
N SER A 87 -14.32 17.70 -3.83
CA SER A 87 -14.50 18.55 -5.03
C SER A 87 -15.89 18.51 -5.63
N VAL A 88 -16.82 17.76 -5.03
CA VAL A 88 -18.19 17.64 -5.53
C VAL A 88 -19.02 18.81 -4.99
N THR A 89 -19.49 19.68 -5.88
CA THR A 89 -20.28 20.86 -5.52
C THR A 89 -21.74 20.76 -5.93
N ASN A 90 -22.07 19.92 -6.91
CA ASN A 90 -23.41 19.79 -7.47
C ASN A 90 -23.70 18.35 -7.90
N MET A 91 -24.97 18.09 -8.28
CA MET A 91 -25.44 16.78 -8.67
C MET A 91 -24.74 16.23 -9.93
N LYS A 92 -24.40 17.10 -10.88
CA LYS A 92 -23.65 16.72 -12.09
C LYS A 92 -22.26 16.18 -11.73
N ASP A 93 -21.53 16.88 -10.86
CA ASP A 93 -20.22 16.43 -10.40
C ASP A 93 -20.33 15.10 -9.68
N LEU A 94 -21.36 14.93 -8.85
CA LEU A 94 -21.62 13.68 -8.14
C LEU A 94 -21.87 12.51 -9.09
N VAL A 95 -22.79 12.69 -10.06
CA VAL A 95 -23.06 11.65 -11.07
C VAL A 95 -21.82 11.33 -11.85
N ASN A 96 -21.10 12.34 -12.35
CA ASN A 96 -19.87 12.16 -13.11
C ASN A 96 -18.80 11.40 -12.31
N LEU A 97 -18.60 11.76 -11.04
CA LEU A 97 -17.64 11.08 -10.17
C LEU A 97 -17.95 9.59 -10.01
N LEU A 98 -19.23 9.23 -9.85
CA LEU A 98 -19.66 7.85 -9.59
C LEU A 98 -19.74 6.99 -10.86
N THR A 99 -19.92 7.61 -12.03
CA THR A 99 -20.20 6.90 -13.30
C THR A 99 -19.10 7.09 -14.34
N SER A 100 -18.23 8.08 -14.14
CA SER A 100 -17.10 8.27 -15.04
C SER A 100 -16.34 6.96 -15.17
N ASN A 101 -16.07 6.62 -16.41
CA ASN A 101 -15.20 5.50 -16.77
C ASN A 101 -13.77 5.92 -16.41
N ASN A 102 -13.55 6.23 -15.11
CA ASN A 102 -12.28 6.72 -14.62
C ASN A 102 -11.29 5.54 -14.65
N LYS A 103 -11.01 5.10 -15.88
CA LYS A 103 -9.88 4.23 -16.21
C LYS A 103 -8.55 4.98 -16.04
N GLU A 104 -8.60 6.16 -15.40
CA GLU A 104 -7.41 6.90 -15.10
C GLU A 104 -6.57 6.04 -14.17
N LYS A 105 -5.54 5.49 -14.76
CA LYS A 105 -4.52 4.72 -14.06
C LYS A 105 -3.44 5.68 -13.60
N VAL A 106 -3.11 5.58 -12.36
CA VAL A 106 -1.97 6.30 -11.78
C VAL A 106 -0.79 5.33 -11.73
N LYS A 107 0.34 5.74 -12.31
CA LYS A 107 1.59 4.99 -12.20
C LYS A 107 2.23 5.30 -10.85
N ILE A 108 2.41 4.26 -10.04
CA ILE A 108 2.97 4.31 -8.69
C ILE A 108 4.20 3.42 -8.66
N THR A 109 5.37 3.98 -8.35
CA THR A 109 6.60 3.20 -8.16
C THR A 109 6.95 3.17 -6.68
N VAL A 110 6.83 2.00 -6.06
CA VAL A 110 7.26 1.74 -4.69
C VAL A 110 8.66 1.15 -4.76
N ILE A 111 9.63 1.86 -4.20
CA ILE A 111 11.02 1.43 -4.19
C ILE A 111 11.30 0.43 -3.05
N GLU A 112 12.35 -0.35 -3.22
CA GLU A 112 12.81 -1.32 -2.23
C GLU A 112 13.25 -0.63 -0.92
N GLY A 113 13.11 -1.31 0.19
CA GLY A 113 13.54 -0.84 1.49
C GLY A 113 12.62 0.19 2.14
N LEU A 114 11.44 0.51 1.57
CA LEU A 114 10.45 1.35 2.25
C LEU A 114 9.75 0.57 3.37
N ARG A 115 9.53 1.23 4.52
CA ARG A 115 8.69 0.69 5.58
C ARG A 115 7.21 0.83 5.19
N LEU A 116 6.36 -0.01 5.75
CA LEU A 116 4.91 0.04 5.55
C LEU A 116 4.34 1.46 5.72
N LYS A 117 4.77 2.17 6.77
CA LYS A 117 4.34 3.55 7.01
C LYS A 117 4.77 4.51 5.89
N ASP A 118 5.98 4.34 5.36
CA ASP A 118 6.52 5.19 4.30
C ASP A 118 5.78 4.91 2.96
N VAL A 119 5.44 3.64 2.70
CA VAL A 119 4.58 3.23 1.58
C VAL A 119 3.19 3.87 1.71
N ALA A 120 2.57 3.83 2.89
CA ALA A 120 1.26 4.43 3.13
C ALA A 120 1.26 5.94 2.88
N ILE A 121 2.26 6.67 3.39
CA ILE A 121 2.44 8.12 3.16
C ILE A 121 2.63 8.41 1.67
N TYR A 122 3.43 7.59 0.97
CA TYR A 122 3.67 7.76 -0.46
C TYR A 122 2.39 7.55 -1.28
N LEU A 123 1.60 6.52 -0.96
CA LEU A 123 0.33 6.23 -1.61
C LEU A 123 -0.71 7.32 -1.35
N GLU A 124 -0.81 7.87 -0.13
CA GLU A 124 -1.70 8.98 0.20
C GLU A 124 -1.41 10.22 -0.69
N LYS A 125 -0.14 10.54 -0.92
CA LYS A 125 0.26 11.67 -1.79
C LYS A 125 -0.10 11.47 -3.27
N LYS A 126 -0.21 10.23 -3.73
CA LYS A 126 -0.44 9.89 -5.15
C LYS A 126 -1.87 9.49 -5.44
N LEU A 127 -2.54 8.89 -4.47
CA LEU A 127 -3.91 8.39 -4.55
C LEU A 127 -4.70 9.00 -3.39
N SER A 128 -5.97 9.28 -3.60
CA SER A 128 -6.83 9.84 -2.54
C SER A 128 -7.26 8.76 -1.54
N ILE A 129 -6.29 8.09 -0.89
CA ILE A 129 -6.55 7.07 0.13
C ILE A 129 -6.55 7.67 1.54
N ASP A 130 -7.20 6.99 2.46
CA ASP A 130 -7.10 7.27 3.89
C ASP A 130 -5.94 6.47 4.48
N ILE A 131 -4.88 7.18 4.86
CA ILE A 131 -3.68 6.56 5.42
C ILE A 131 -3.96 5.77 6.70
N ASN A 132 -4.85 6.26 7.57
CA ASN A 132 -5.17 5.59 8.83
C ASN A 132 -5.89 4.27 8.56
N HIS A 133 -6.87 4.28 7.65
CA HIS A 133 -7.55 3.05 7.26
C HIS A 133 -6.64 2.07 6.52
N PHE A 134 -5.73 2.56 5.68
CA PHE A 134 -4.72 1.72 5.04
C PHE A 134 -3.83 1.00 6.07
N ILE A 135 -3.31 1.75 7.05
CA ILE A 135 -2.48 1.20 8.12
C ILE A 135 -3.29 0.22 8.98
N GLU A 136 -4.52 0.57 9.38
CA GLU A 136 -5.40 -0.34 10.14
C GLU A 136 -5.58 -1.69 9.44
N LEU A 137 -5.84 -1.67 8.12
CA LEU A 137 -5.96 -2.90 7.32
C LEU A 137 -4.66 -3.72 7.32
N CYS A 138 -3.50 -3.06 7.28
CA CYS A 138 -2.21 -3.73 7.32
C CYS A 138 -1.90 -4.40 8.66
N TYR A 139 -2.64 -4.09 9.73
CA TYR A 139 -2.57 -4.74 11.05
C TYR A 139 -3.80 -5.61 11.36
N ASN A 140 -4.78 -5.69 10.47
CA ASN A 140 -5.99 -6.48 10.68
C ASN A 140 -5.74 -7.97 10.39
N LYS A 141 -5.66 -8.79 11.46
CA LYS A 141 -5.33 -10.22 11.36
C LYS A 141 -6.23 -11.01 10.39
N SER A 142 -7.55 -10.77 10.43
CA SER A 142 -8.49 -11.49 9.54
C SER A 142 -8.28 -11.12 8.08
N PHE A 143 -7.99 -9.85 7.79
CA PHE A 143 -7.68 -9.38 6.45
C PHE A 143 -6.34 -9.95 5.97
N ILE A 144 -5.28 -9.90 6.79
CA ILE A 144 -3.95 -10.45 6.49
C ILE A 144 -4.06 -11.95 6.15
N SER A 145 -4.74 -12.73 7.00
CA SER A 145 -4.97 -14.16 6.74
C SER A 145 -5.75 -14.42 5.44
N SER A 146 -6.71 -13.54 5.10
CA SER A 146 -7.46 -13.64 3.83
C SER A 146 -6.61 -13.41 2.58
N LEU A 147 -5.41 -12.82 2.75
CA LEU A 147 -4.42 -12.63 1.69
C LEU A 147 -3.43 -13.80 1.58
N GLY A 148 -3.55 -14.83 2.41
CA GLY A 148 -2.62 -15.96 2.46
C GLY A 148 -1.31 -15.67 3.20
N ILE A 149 -1.24 -14.58 3.96
CA ILE A 149 -0.07 -14.20 4.75
C ILE A 149 -0.26 -14.63 6.22
N ASN A 150 0.73 -15.31 6.76
CA ASN A 150 0.79 -15.69 8.18
C ASN A 150 1.76 -14.77 8.92
N ALA A 151 1.29 -13.57 9.26
CA ALA A 151 2.07 -12.57 9.99
C ALA A 151 1.16 -11.70 10.86
N SER A 152 1.74 -10.95 11.81
CA SER A 152 1.01 -10.01 12.67
C SER A 152 0.63 -8.71 11.96
N ASN A 153 1.35 -8.36 10.90
CA ASN A 153 1.14 -7.19 10.06
C ASN A 153 1.74 -7.41 8.66
N LEU A 154 1.53 -6.46 7.75
CA LEU A 154 2.00 -6.53 6.36
C LEU A 154 3.35 -5.81 6.13
N GLU A 155 4.13 -5.48 7.17
CA GLU A 155 5.51 -5.02 6.98
C GLU A 155 6.31 -6.08 6.21
N GLY A 156 6.99 -5.68 5.15
CA GLY A 156 7.75 -6.58 4.26
C GLY A 156 6.93 -7.26 3.15
N TYR A 157 5.59 -7.18 3.20
CA TYR A 157 4.71 -7.86 2.24
C TYR A 157 4.06 -6.92 1.21
N LEU A 158 4.23 -5.62 1.36
CA LEU A 158 3.85 -4.64 0.34
C LEU A 158 4.99 -4.55 -0.70
N TYR A 159 4.91 -5.40 -1.74
CA TYR A 159 6.02 -5.61 -2.67
C TYR A 159 6.47 -4.33 -3.38
N PRO A 160 7.79 -4.05 -3.46
CA PRO A 160 8.30 -2.93 -4.23
C PRO A 160 8.22 -3.23 -5.73
N ASP A 161 7.47 -2.40 -6.47
CA ASP A 161 7.28 -2.52 -7.91
C ASP A 161 6.67 -1.24 -8.49
N THR A 162 6.52 -1.20 -9.80
CA THR A 162 5.78 -0.15 -10.51
C THR A 162 4.37 -0.62 -10.85
N TYR A 163 3.38 -0.07 -10.18
CA TYR A 163 1.97 -0.40 -10.30
C TYR A 163 1.22 0.57 -11.20
N LEU A 164 0.27 0.06 -11.99
CA LEU A 164 -0.74 0.85 -12.67
C LEU A 164 -2.07 0.70 -11.93
N LEU A 165 -2.29 1.52 -10.91
CA LEU A 165 -3.48 1.46 -10.07
C LEU A 165 -4.59 2.34 -10.62
N LEU A 166 -5.84 1.87 -10.51
CA LEU A 166 -6.98 2.72 -10.81
C LEU A 166 -7.14 3.78 -9.72
N LYS A 167 -7.43 5.01 -10.11
CA LYS A 167 -7.57 6.15 -9.18
C LYS A 167 -8.66 5.94 -8.12
N ASN A 168 -9.64 5.09 -8.41
CA ASN A 168 -10.75 4.77 -7.51
C ASN A 168 -10.57 3.46 -6.74
N TYR A 169 -9.37 2.87 -6.74
CA TYR A 169 -9.12 1.70 -5.90
C TYR A 169 -9.27 2.04 -4.41
N THR A 170 -9.89 1.10 -3.67
CA THR A 170 -9.91 1.18 -2.21
C THR A 170 -8.56 0.76 -1.65
N GLU A 171 -8.29 1.10 -0.37
CA GLU A 171 -7.11 0.65 0.36
C GLU A 171 -6.96 -0.88 0.31
N LYS A 172 -8.08 -1.61 0.44
CA LYS A 172 -8.12 -3.08 0.31
C LYS A 172 -7.68 -3.56 -1.06
N ASP A 173 -8.10 -2.88 -2.12
CA ASP A 173 -7.74 -3.27 -3.50
C ASP A 173 -6.24 -3.04 -3.73
N ILE A 174 -5.70 -1.91 -3.26
CA ILE A 174 -4.28 -1.58 -3.37
C ILE A 174 -3.43 -2.61 -2.62
N ILE A 175 -3.77 -2.89 -1.35
CA ILE A 175 -3.05 -3.88 -0.54
C ILE A 175 -3.10 -5.26 -1.22
N ARG A 176 -4.26 -5.69 -1.74
CA ARG A 176 -4.38 -6.96 -2.46
C ARG A 176 -3.46 -7.03 -3.68
N VAL A 177 -3.40 -5.96 -4.47
CA VAL A 177 -2.50 -5.91 -5.64
C VAL A 177 -1.06 -6.05 -5.19
N MET A 178 -0.62 -5.30 -4.17
CA MET A 178 0.76 -5.32 -3.71
C MET A 178 1.15 -6.66 -3.08
N VAL A 179 0.28 -7.25 -2.26
CA VAL A 179 0.52 -8.57 -1.65
C VAL A 179 0.44 -9.70 -2.70
N SER A 180 -0.46 -9.62 -3.68
CA SER A 180 -0.51 -10.59 -4.77
C SER A 180 0.77 -10.57 -5.60
N GLN A 181 1.34 -9.38 -5.83
CA GLN A 181 2.62 -9.21 -6.53
C GLN A 181 3.77 -9.80 -5.70
N PHE A 182 3.75 -9.62 -4.36
CA PHE A 182 4.70 -10.27 -3.47
C PHE A 182 4.61 -11.80 -3.59
N LEU A 183 3.43 -12.37 -3.44
CA LEU A 183 3.23 -13.83 -3.50
C LEU A 183 3.64 -14.41 -4.86
N TYR A 184 3.33 -13.71 -5.96
CA TYR A 184 3.74 -14.12 -7.30
C TYR A 184 5.27 -14.18 -7.39
N ASN A 185 5.98 -13.11 -7.07
CA ASN A 185 7.44 -13.07 -7.16
C ASN A 185 8.11 -14.04 -6.18
N TYR A 186 7.57 -14.17 -4.96
CA TYR A 186 8.08 -15.12 -3.98
C TYR A 186 7.96 -16.56 -4.49
N ASN A 187 6.80 -16.98 -4.95
CA ASN A 187 6.54 -18.35 -5.40
C ASN A 187 7.31 -18.73 -6.66
N GLU A 188 7.52 -17.77 -7.58
CA GLU A 188 8.32 -18.01 -8.80
C GLU A 188 9.81 -18.18 -8.52
N ASN A 189 10.34 -17.59 -7.46
CA ASN A 189 11.77 -17.52 -7.20
C ASN A 189 12.21 -18.33 -5.97
N ILE A 190 11.33 -18.62 -5.02
CA ILE A 190 11.66 -19.34 -3.80
C ILE A 190 10.98 -20.70 -3.81
N LEU A 191 11.79 -21.73 -3.94
CA LEU A 191 11.34 -23.13 -3.86
C LEU A 191 11.32 -23.60 -2.39
N LYS A 192 11.61 -24.89 -2.15
CA LYS A 192 11.70 -25.45 -0.80
C LYS A 192 12.88 -24.83 -0.03
N ASN A 193 12.60 -24.36 1.19
CA ASN A 193 13.60 -23.80 2.09
C ASN A 193 13.42 -24.34 3.51
N LYS A 194 14.48 -24.27 4.33
CA LYS A 194 14.43 -24.59 5.76
C LYS A 194 13.70 -23.49 6.55
N LEU A 195 13.86 -22.24 6.13
CA LEU A 195 13.19 -21.10 6.73
C LEU A 195 11.75 -20.97 6.20
N THR A 196 10.86 -20.55 7.03
CA THR A 196 9.50 -20.17 6.65
C THR A 196 9.52 -18.89 5.77
N MET A 197 8.44 -18.63 5.02
CA MET A 197 8.28 -17.39 4.27
C MET A 197 8.53 -16.16 5.15
N HIS A 198 7.99 -16.16 6.38
CA HIS A 198 8.11 -15.04 7.30
C HIS A 198 9.58 -14.80 7.72
N GLU A 199 10.31 -15.86 8.01
CA GLU A 199 11.74 -15.79 8.36
C GLU A 199 12.59 -15.32 7.17
N ILE A 200 12.31 -15.82 5.95
CA ILE A 200 12.99 -15.37 4.74
C ILE A 200 12.78 -13.88 4.51
N VAL A 201 11.53 -13.41 4.56
CA VAL A 201 11.21 -11.98 4.35
C VAL A 201 11.81 -11.12 5.46
N THR A 202 11.83 -11.63 6.69
CA THR A 202 12.46 -10.93 7.82
C THR A 202 13.96 -10.76 7.59
N LEU A 203 14.67 -11.84 7.24
CA LEU A 203 16.10 -11.77 6.93
C LEU A 203 16.37 -10.90 5.69
N ALA A 204 15.57 -11.05 4.64
CA ALA A 204 15.67 -10.25 3.42
C ALA A 204 15.55 -8.74 3.70
N SER A 205 14.65 -8.34 4.61
CA SER A 205 14.50 -6.94 4.99
C SER A 205 15.72 -6.37 5.72
N ILE A 206 16.45 -7.21 6.45
CA ILE A 206 17.72 -6.82 7.09
C ILE A 206 18.80 -6.65 6.01
N ILE A 207 18.93 -7.65 5.11
CA ILE A 207 19.90 -7.62 4.00
C ILE A 207 19.65 -6.40 3.10
N GLN A 208 18.39 -6.10 2.79
CA GLN A 208 18.01 -4.93 1.98
C GLN A 208 18.54 -3.60 2.52
N TRP A 209 18.61 -3.44 3.82
CA TRP A 209 19.14 -2.20 4.42
C TRP A 209 20.63 -2.24 4.72
N GLU A 210 21.28 -3.40 4.68
CA GLU A 210 22.74 -3.53 4.78
C GLU A 210 23.42 -3.32 3.43
N ALA A 211 22.96 -3.99 2.40
CA ALA A 211 23.61 -4.01 1.10
C ALA A 211 23.33 -2.74 0.29
N ILE A 212 24.37 -2.14 -0.29
CA ILE A 212 24.25 -1.11 -1.32
C ILE A 212 24.24 -1.76 -2.71
N TYR A 213 24.95 -2.89 -2.86
CA TYR A 213 25.13 -3.60 -4.12
C TYR A 213 24.52 -5.00 -4.03
N ASP A 214 23.75 -5.37 -5.05
CA ASP A 214 23.02 -6.65 -5.08
C ASP A 214 23.96 -7.87 -5.08
N ASP A 215 25.14 -7.74 -5.69
CA ASP A 215 26.13 -8.81 -5.78
C ASP A 215 26.77 -9.21 -4.43
N GLU A 216 26.60 -8.38 -3.38
CA GLU A 216 27.04 -8.69 -2.01
C GLU A 216 25.94 -9.31 -1.14
N MET A 217 24.67 -9.26 -1.57
CA MET A 217 23.53 -9.68 -0.75
C MET A 217 23.61 -11.13 -0.30
N ARG A 218 24.03 -12.05 -1.20
CA ARG A 218 24.16 -13.49 -0.88
C ARG A 218 25.30 -13.75 0.11
N LEU A 219 26.38 -12.97 0.03
CA LEU A 219 27.50 -13.09 0.96
C LEU A 219 27.18 -12.49 2.32
N ILE A 220 26.48 -11.34 2.37
CA ILE A 220 25.92 -10.77 3.61
C ILE A 220 24.96 -11.76 4.27
N SER A 221 24.10 -12.38 3.47
CA SER A 221 23.17 -13.41 3.93
C SER A 221 23.89 -14.58 4.57
N SER A 222 25.00 -15.06 3.96
CA SER A 222 25.78 -16.16 4.51
C SER A 222 26.32 -15.86 5.92
N VAL A 223 26.72 -14.62 6.19
CA VAL A 223 27.15 -14.21 7.53
C VAL A 223 26.01 -14.32 8.55
N TYR A 224 24.81 -13.90 8.19
CA TYR A 224 23.63 -14.00 9.08
C TYR A 224 23.23 -15.45 9.32
N HIS A 225 23.21 -16.31 8.27
CA HIS A 225 22.97 -17.75 8.41
C HIS A 225 24.00 -18.41 9.32
N ASN A 226 25.30 -18.14 9.12
CA ASN A 226 26.38 -18.66 9.97
C ASN A 226 26.24 -18.23 11.42
N ARG A 227 25.76 -17.01 11.68
CA ARG A 227 25.49 -16.54 13.05
C ARG A 227 24.26 -17.22 13.66
N LEU A 228 23.17 -17.39 12.90
CA LEU A 228 21.98 -18.11 13.33
C LEU A 228 22.31 -19.55 13.70
N ASP A 229 23.04 -20.27 12.87
CA ASP A 229 23.45 -21.67 13.10
C ASP A 229 24.34 -21.80 14.34
N ARG A 230 25.14 -20.78 14.66
CA ARG A 230 26.00 -20.74 15.87
C ARG A 230 25.32 -20.08 17.07
N ASN A 231 24.03 -19.79 17.01
CA ASN A 231 23.27 -19.11 18.08
C ASN A 231 23.93 -17.79 18.54
N MET A 232 24.53 -17.05 17.63
CA MET A 232 25.13 -15.74 17.85
C MET A 232 24.07 -14.64 17.70
N LEU A 233 24.31 -13.47 18.33
CA LEU A 233 23.54 -12.25 18.09
C LEU A 233 23.79 -11.78 16.65
N LEU A 234 22.73 -11.38 15.92
CA LEU A 234 22.88 -10.86 14.54
C LEU A 234 23.56 -9.50 14.51
N GLN A 235 23.33 -8.65 15.53
CA GLN A 235 23.94 -7.32 15.66
C GLN A 235 23.80 -6.49 14.37
N ALA A 236 22.61 -6.54 13.79
CA ALA A 236 22.29 -5.84 12.56
C ALA A 236 21.80 -4.42 12.86
N ASP A 237 22.58 -3.42 12.45
CA ASP A 237 22.26 -1.99 12.61
C ASP A 237 20.87 -1.63 12.08
N PRO A 238 20.40 -2.17 10.93
CA PRO A 238 19.05 -1.94 10.40
C PRO A 238 17.93 -2.21 11.40
N THR A 239 18.06 -3.24 12.22
CA THR A 239 17.01 -3.60 13.20
C THR A 239 16.89 -2.57 14.31
N VAL A 240 18.00 -1.94 14.69
CA VAL A 240 18.02 -0.81 15.64
C VAL A 240 17.45 0.45 14.99
N GLN A 241 17.80 0.72 13.73
CA GLN A 241 17.24 1.84 12.97
C GLN A 241 15.71 1.78 12.86
N TYR A 242 15.15 0.58 12.72
CA TYR A 242 13.70 0.37 12.60
C TYR A 242 12.94 0.80 13.85
N ILE A 243 13.48 0.53 15.04
CA ILE A 243 12.82 0.82 16.33
C ILE A 243 12.99 2.28 16.78
N LEU A 244 13.88 3.04 16.15
CA LEU A 244 14.06 4.45 16.48
C LEU A 244 12.94 5.30 15.85
N PRO A 245 12.51 6.40 16.56
CA PRO A 245 11.50 7.31 16.01
C PRO A 245 11.88 7.89 14.64
N GLU A 246 13.18 8.14 14.46
CA GLU A 246 13.76 8.67 13.23
C GLU A 246 15.03 7.90 12.87
N ARG A 247 15.25 7.69 11.57
CA ARG A 247 16.49 7.08 11.07
C ARG A 247 17.68 7.99 11.39
N LYS A 248 18.74 7.42 11.96
CA LYS A 248 19.96 8.15 12.31
C LYS A 248 21.05 7.92 11.27
N SER A 249 21.81 8.96 10.94
CA SER A 249 22.96 8.84 10.04
C SER A 249 24.08 7.94 10.65
N LYS A 250 24.16 7.90 11.98
CA LYS A 250 25.08 7.04 12.72
C LYS A 250 24.44 6.54 14.02
N LEU A 251 24.51 5.22 14.24
CA LEU A 251 24.10 4.63 15.51
C LEU A 251 25.15 4.87 16.60
N LEU A 252 24.68 5.24 17.78
CA LEU A 252 25.49 5.37 18.99
C LEU A 252 25.26 4.15 19.89
N LYS A 253 26.20 3.84 20.80
CA LYS A 253 26.08 2.75 21.78
C LYS A 253 24.77 2.78 22.58
N LYS A 254 24.22 3.97 22.89
CA LYS A 254 22.93 4.08 23.58
C LYS A 254 21.77 3.51 22.77
N HIS A 255 21.81 3.61 21.43
CA HIS A 255 20.76 3.09 20.56
C HIS A 255 20.74 1.56 20.51
N THR A 256 21.93 0.90 20.55
CA THR A 256 22.01 -0.56 20.59
C THR A 256 21.63 -1.17 21.95
N ARG A 257 21.29 -0.33 22.94
CA ARG A 257 20.81 -0.75 24.27
C ARG A 257 19.31 -0.55 24.47
N VAL A 258 18.59 -0.06 23.46
CA VAL A 258 17.13 0.10 23.54
C VAL A 258 16.51 -1.28 23.67
N ASP A 259 15.75 -1.50 24.75
CA ASP A 259 15.03 -2.76 24.96
C ASP A 259 13.82 -2.85 24.05
N ASN A 260 13.91 -3.70 23.03
CA ASN A 260 12.87 -3.96 22.04
C ASN A 260 13.15 -5.30 21.38
N SER A 261 12.13 -6.10 21.15
CA SER A 261 12.23 -7.44 20.53
C SER A 261 12.86 -7.44 19.13
N TYR A 262 12.87 -6.31 18.43
CA TYR A 262 13.57 -6.15 17.15
C TYR A 262 15.07 -5.88 17.32
N ASN A 263 15.57 -5.58 18.53
CA ASN A 263 16.97 -5.24 18.74
C ASN A 263 17.86 -6.49 18.73
N THR A 264 18.45 -6.80 17.58
CA THR A 264 19.35 -7.95 17.40
C THR A 264 20.72 -7.81 18.07
N TYR A 265 20.99 -6.71 18.78
CA TYR A 265 22.13 -6.57 19.70
C TYR A 265 21.84 -7.15 21.08
N LEU A 266 20.55 -7.30 21.45
CA LEU A 266 20.11 -7.81 22.75
C LEU A 266 19.50 -9.20 22.66
N TYR A 267 18.75 -9.46 21.58
CA TYR A 267 17.99 -10.68 21.39
C TYR A 267 18.58 -11.54 20.28
N LYS A 268 18.73 -12.84 20.53
CA LYS A 268 19.22 -13.83 19.56
C LYS A 268 18.15 -14.22 18.55
N GLY A 269 18.59 -14.70 17.41
CA GLY A 269 17.69 -15.11 16.31
C GLY A 269 17.23 -13.93 15.46
N LEU A 270 16.26 -14.21 14.60
CA LEU A 270 15.60 -13.20 13.79
C LEU A 270 14.66 -12.34 14.66
N PRO A 271 14.45 -11.06 14.33
CA PRO A 271 13.43 -10.26 14.98
C PRO A 271 12.03 -10.80 14.68
N PRO A 272 10.97 -10.30 15.39
CA PRO A 272 9.60 -10.82 15.23
C PRO A 272 9.00 -10.69 13.82
N GLY A 273 9.60 -9.88 12.95
CA GLY A 273 9.13 -9.70 11.59
C GLY A 273 10.01 -8.76 10.77
N PRO A 274 9.66 -8.54 9.49
CA PRO A 274 10.39 -7.66 8.59
C PRO A 274 10.44 -6.21 9.09
N ILE A 275 11.44 -5.46 8.62
CA ILE A 275 11.67 -4.05 8.98
C ILE A 275 11.49 -3.08 7.81
N ASN A 276 11.28 -3.60 6.62
CA ASN A 276 10.98 -2.87 5.38
C ASN A 276 10.49 -3.85 4.31
N SER A 277 10.10 -3.33 3.14
CA SER A 277 9.71 -4.11 1.96
C SER A 277 10.96 -4.45 1.14
N PRO A 278 11.48 -5.69 1.20
CA PRO A 278 12.67 -6.09 0.45
C PRO A 278 12.36 -6.32 -1.03
N GLY A 279 13.36 -6.07 -1.89
CA GLY A 279 13.34 -6.47 -3.28
C GLY A 279 13.59 -7.96 -3.48
N ILE A 280 13.38 -8.44 -4.71
CA ILE A 280 13.51 -9.86 -5.02
C ILE A 280 14.95 -10.38 -4.81
N MET A 281 15.97 -9.55 -5.08
CA MET A 281 17.37 -9.96 -4.89
C MET A 281 17.69 -10.23 -3.43
N ALA A 282 17.18 -9.41 -2.51
CA ALA A 282 17.32 -9.64 -1.08
C ALA A 282 16.54 -10.87 -0.60
N ILE A 283 15.34 -11.15 -1.16
CA ILE A 283 14.55 -12.34 -0.86
C ILE A 283 15.28 -13.60 -1.31
N ILE A 284 15.80 -13.61 -2.55
CA ILE A 284 16.59 -14.73 -3.08
C ILE A 284 17.86 -14.95 -2.23
N ALA A 285 18.57 -13.86 -1.91
CA ALA A 285 19.78 -13.95 -1.08
C ALA A 285 19.49 -14.51 0.33
N ALA A 286 18.36 -14.14 0.94
CA ALA A 286 17.94 -14.65 2.24
C ALA A 286 17.60 -16.15 2.19
N ALA A 287 17.01 -16.61 1.09
CA ALA A 287 16.63 -18.02 0.90
C ALA A 287 17.81 -18.91 0.44
N ASP A 288 18.74 -18.35 -0.32
CA ASP A 288 19.86 -19.08 -0.93
C ASP A 288 21.18 -18.29 -0.77
N PRO A 289 21.79 -18.34 0.43
CA PRO A 289 23.04 -17.65 0.72
C PRO A 289 24.23 -18.30 0.00
N ASP A 290 25.30 -17.55 -0.20
CA ASP A 290 26.58 -18.10 -0.62
C ASP A 290 27.16 -19.01 0.47
N GLN A 291 27.95 -20.01 0.06
CA GLN A 291 28.66 -20.87 1.00
C GLN A 291 29.93 -20.15 1.49
N SER A 292 30.00 -19.85 2.78
CA SER A 292 31.16 -19.22 3.40
C SER A 292 31.27 -19.53 4.91
N ASP A 293 32.45 -19.28 5.46
CA ASP A 293 32.69 -19.35 6.93
C ASP A 293 32.68 -17.96 7.59
N TYR A 294 32.29 -16.91 6.88
CA TYR A 294 32.31 -15.55 7.38
C TYR A 294 31.30 -15.36 8.52
N LEU A 295 31.75 -14.62 9.54
CA LEU A 295 30.94 -14.26 10.72
C LEU A 295 30.83 -12.75 10.92
N TYR A 296 31.66 -11.98 10.24
CA TYR A 296 31.75 -10.53 10.38
C TYR A 296 31.91 -9.86 9.03
N PHE A 297 31.31 -8.70 8.89
CA PHE A 297 31.58 -7.80 7.77
C PHE A 297 31.64 -6.35 8.25
N VAL A 298 32.25 -5.48 7.50
CA VAL A 298 32.31 -4.03 7.73
C VAL A 298 32.35 -3.32 6.38
N ALA A 299 31.58 -2.26 6.23
CA ALA A 299 31.61 -1.45 5.03
C ALA A 299 32.95 -0.70 4.90
N ASN A 300 33.52 -0.67 3.70
CA ASN A 300 34.66 0.16 3.36
C ASN A 300 34.21 1.55 2.86
N ASN A 301 35.16 2.45 2.58
CA ASN A 301 34.91 3.80 2.09
C ASN A 301 34.25 3.87 0.70
N LYS A 302 34.14 2.75 0.00
CA LYS A 302 33.48 2.62 -1.32
C LYS A 302 32.07 2.03 -1.22
N GLY A 303 31.56 1.81 0.02
CA GLY A 303 30.26 1.17 0.25
C GLY A 303 30.22 -0.34 0.03
N ARG A 304 31.37 -0.97 -0.25
CA ARG A 304 31.53 -2.42 -0.34
C ARG A 304 31.92 -3.00 1.02
N HIS A 305 31.64 -4.28 1.24
CA HIS A 305 31.94 -4.96 2.50
C HIS A 305 33.23 -5.77 2.44
N ILE A 306 33.95 -5.76 3.60
CA ILE A 306 35.10 -6.63 3.86
C ILE A 306 34.61 -7.70 4.83
N PHE A 307 34.71 -8.96 4.42
CA PHE A 307 34.23 -10.12 5.18
C PHE A 307 35.35 -10.79 5.96
N ASN A 308 35.04 -11.26 7.16
CA ASN A 308 36.01 -11.87 8.07
C ASN A 308 35.42 -13.06 8.81
N THR A 309 36.20 -14.11 9.04
CA THR A 309 35.82 -15.30 9.83
C THR A 309 36.02 -15.09 11.32
N THR A 310 36.90 -14.16 11.73
CA THR A 310 37.24 -13.92 13.13
C THR A 310 37.02 -12.48 13.54
N PHE A 311 36.70 -12.26 14.81
CA PHE A 311 36.54 -10.91 15.38
C PHE A 311 37.86 -10.09 15.33
N LYS A 312 39.02 -10.76 15.50
CA LYS A 312 40.33 -10.11 15.34
C LYS A 312 40.55 -9.56 13.94
N GLY A 313 40.19 -10.34 12.91
CA GLY A 313 40.20 -9.90 11.51
C GLY A 313 39.29 -8.69 11.28
N HIS A 314 38.05 -8.76 11.76
CA HIS A 314 37.07 -7.68 11.67
C HIS A 314 37.57 -6.37 12.30
N LEU A 315 38.20 -6.42 13.47
CA LEU A 315 38.79 -5.22 14.11
C LEU A 315 39.92 -4.60 13.28
N LYS A 316 40.70 -5.42 12.55
CA LYS A 316 41.74 -4.91 11.61
C LYS A 316 41.12 -4.24 10.38
N SER A 317 40.01 -4.76 9.89
CA SER A 317 39.30 -4.21 8.71
C SER A 317 38.52 -2.91 9.00
N LYS A 318 38.32 -2.56 10.29
CA LYS A 318 37.69 -1.29 10.71
C LYS A 318 38.63 -0.08 10.71
N LYS A 319 39.92 -0.29 10.49
CA LYS A 319 40.93 0.77 10.41
C LYS A 319 41.06 1.30 9.00
#